data_c19b6bbe2c728c21413a5047c8d55bc2
#
_entry.id   c19b6bbe2c728c21413a5047c8d55bc2
#
_cell.length_a   1.000
_cell.length_b   1.000
_cell.length_c   1.000
_cell.angle_alpha   90.00
_cell.angle_beta   90.00
_cell.angle_gamma   90.00
#
_symmetry.space_group_name_H-M   'P 1'
#
loop_
_entity.id
_entity.type
_entity.pdbx_description
1 polymer ?
#
loop_
_entity_poly.entity_id
_entity_poly.type
_entity_poly.pdbx_seq_one_letter_code
_entity_poly.pdbx_strand_id
1 'polypeptide(L)'
;ALSLVKKGVVSAEDIDAVMKYGLAFRWACIGPLETMDFGGIDTFYHVSSYLMKDLDDSHEIPTLLKEHYEKGELGVKTKKGFYDYSNGKDKEATERRNEKLLKVFNALYKTL
;
A
#
# COMPACT_ATOMS: atom_id res chain seq x y z
N ALA A 1 4.53 -5.18 3.29
CA ALA A 1 4.47 -5.31 1.82
C ALA A 1 5.81 -5.77 1.23
N LEU A 2 6.88 -5.00 1.41
CA LEU A 2 8.19 -5.31 0.83
C LEU A 2 8.72 -6.69 1.20
N SER A 3 8.55 -7.09 2.46
CA SER A 3 8.95 -8.40 2.96
C SER A 3 8.25 -9.53 2.19
N LEU A 4 6.96 -9.42 1.93
CA LEU A 4 6.18 -10.42 1.21
C LEU A 4 6.59 -10.51 -0.27
N VAL A 5 6.86 -9.38 -0.90
CA VAL A 5 7.36 -9.35 -2.29
C VAL A 5 8.73 -10.00 -2.38
N LYS A 6 9.63 -9.67 -1.44
CA LYS A 6 10.99 -10.23 -1.40
C LYS A 6 10.97 -11.75 -1.23
N LYS A 7 10.06 -12.27 -0.41
CA LYS A 7 9.89 -13.71 -0.17
C LYS A 7 9.21 -14.45 -1.33
N GLY A 8 8.75 -13.72 -2.34
CA GLY A 8 8.05 -14.31 -3.48
C GLY A 8 6.63 -14.75 -3.19
N VAL A 9 6.04 -14.31 -2.08
CA VAL A 9 4.66 -14.66 -1.69
C VAL A 9 3.65 -13.95 -2.60
N VAL A 10 3.97 -12.73 -3.01
CA VAL A 10 3.07 -11.87 -3.77
C VAL A 10 3.88 -10.95 -4.69
N SER A 11 3.32 -10.57 -5.83
CA SER A 11 3.92 -9.56 -6.72
C SER A 11 3.64 -8.14 -6.20
N ALA A 12 4.36 -7.16 -6.74
CA ALA A 12 4.10 -5.76 -6.42
C ALA A 12 2.66 -5.36 -6.80
N GLU A 13 2.21 -5.77 -7.98
CA GLU A 13 0.85 -5.48 -8.44
C GLU A 13 -0.21 -6.10 -7.55
N ASP A 14 -0.01 -7.35 -7.12
CA ASP A 14 -0.98 -8.05 -6.29
C ASP A 14 -1.06 -7.45 -4.88
N ILE A 15 0.06 -7.09 -4.26
CA ILE A 15 0.03 -6.46 -2.94
C ILE A 15 -0.63 -5.08 -2.99
N ASP A 16 -0.38 -4.32 -4.06
CA ASP A 16 -1.05 -3.03 -4.27
C ASP A 16 -2.56 -3.23 -4.45
N ALA A 17 -2.97 -4.26 -5.20
CA ALA A 17 -4.38 -4.58 -5.40
C ALA A 17 -5.08 -4.98 -4.09
N VAL A 18 -4.45 -5.83 -3.29
CA VAL A 18 -4.96 -6.24 -1.97
C VAL A 18 -5.19 -5.03 -1.08
N MET A 19 -4.24 -4.11 -1.05
CA MET A 19 -4.36 -2.90 -0.24
C MET A 19 -5.42 -1.94 -0.76
N LYS A 20 -5.46 -1.71 -2.08
CA LYS A 20 -6.44 -0.78 -2.68
C LYS A 20 -7.87 -1.27 -2.54
N TYR A 21 -8.12 -2.53 -2.84
CA TYR A 21 -9.47 -3.08 -2.94
C TYR A 21 -9.93 -3.80 -1.67
N GLY A 22 -9.01 -4.14 -0.80
CA GLY A 22 -9.32 -4.76 0.48
C GLY A 22 -9.36 -3.76 1.62
N LEU A 23 -8.19 -3.38 2.10
CA LEU A 23 -8.05 -2.62 3.34
C LEU A 23 -8.29 -1.12 3.17
N ALA A 24 -7.66 -0.51 2.17
CA ALA A 24 -7.59 0.95 2.06
C ALA A 24 -8.97 1.59 1.80
N PHE A 25 -9.80 0.97 0.97
CA PHE A 25 -11.11 1.55 0.69
C PHE A 25 -12.02 1.54 1.92
N ARG A 26 -11.86 0.54 2.81
CA ARG A 26 -12.58 0.49 4.08
C ARG A 26 -12.10 1.58 5.03
N TRP A 27 -10.78 1.76 5.13
CA TRP A 27 -10.18 2.77 5.99
C TRP A 27 -10.40 4.20 5.51
N ALA A 28 -10.77 4.37 4.25
CA ALA A 28 -11.25 5.67 3.77
C ALA A 28 -12.62 6.05 4.35
N CYS A 29 -13.40 5.06 4.75
CA CYS A 29 -14.74 5.26 5.31
C CYS A 29 -14.73 5.26 6.85
N ILE A 30 -14.05 4.29 7.44
CA ILE A 30 -13.87 4.17 8.89
C ILE A 30 -12.40 3.90 9.18
N GLY A 31 -11.85 4.54 10.21
CA GLY A 31 -10.45 4.38 10.57
C GLY A 31 -10.14 3.02 11.22
N PRO A 32 -8.87 2.76 11.52
CA PRO A 32 -8.45 1.44 12.05
C PRO A 32 -9.05 1.11 13.42
N LEU A 33 -9.21 2.06 14.30
CA LEU A 33 -9.78 1.79 15.63
C LEU A 33 -11.29 1.54 15.53
N GLU A 34 -11.99 2.30 14.75
CA GLU A 34 -13.42 2.08 14.49
C GLU A 34 -13.64 0.72 13.80
N THR A 35 -12.74 0.33 12.91
CA THR A 35 -12.75 -1.00 12.30
C THR A 35 -12.68 -2.11 13.35
N MET A 36 -11.86 -1.92 14.39
CA MET A 36 -11.77 -2.88 15.49
C MET A 36 -13.11 -2.99 16.25
N ASP A 37 -13.79 -1.87 16.45
CA ASP A 37 -15.12 -1.87 17.09
C ASP A 37 -16.14 -2.67 16.27
N PHE A 38 -16.13 -2.51 14.96
CA PHE A 38 -17.06 -3.24 14.08
C PHE A 38 -16.71 -4.73 13.98
N GLY A 39 -15.43 -5.09 14.00
CA GLY A 39 -15.00 -6.47 13.93
C GLY A 39 -15.01 -7.22 15.26
N GLY A 40 -15.13 -6.48 16.36
CA GLY A 40 -15.08 -7.01 17.71
C GLY A 40 -13.69 -6.91 18.33
N ILE A 41 -13.60 -6.18 19.42
CA ILE A 41 -12.34 -6.00 20.17
C ILE A 41 -11.79 -7.35 20.66
N ASP A 42 -12.67 -8.25 21.08
CA ASP A 42 -12.30 -9.61 21.50
C ASP A 42 -11.64 -10.39 20.37
N THR A 43 -12.17 -10.32 19.16
CA THR A 43 -11.60 -10.97 17.98
C THR A 43 -10.20 -10.43 17.69
N PHE A 44 -10.03 -9.11 17.68
CA PHE A 44 -8.73 -8.49 17.47
C PHE A 44 -7.73 -8.85 18.56
N TYR A 45 -8.16 -8.90 19.81
CA TYR A 45 -7.33 -9.33 20.94
C TYR A 45 -6.81 -10.75 20.74
N HIS A 46 -7.70 -11.69 20.45
CA HIS A 46 -7.33 -13.09 20.29
C HIS A 46 -6.41 -13.31 19.08
N VAL A 47 -6.69 -12.68 17.97
CA VAL A 47 -5.82 -12.76 16.77
C VAL A 47 -4.44 -12.17 17.07
N SER A 48 -4.39 -11.02 17.74
CA SER A 48 -3.13 -10.37 18.12
C SER A 48 -2.29 -11.22 19.06
N SER A 49 -2.92 -12.02 19.91
CA SER A 49 -2.21 -12.83 20.91
C SER A 49 -1.26 -13.87 20.29
N TYR A 50 -1.52 -14.31 19.06
CA TYR A 50 -0.61 -15.24 18.38
C TYR A 50 0.06 -14.66 17.15
N LEU A 51 -0.50 -13.59 16.57
CA LEU A 51 -0.01 -13.03 15.31
C LEU A 51 1.15 -12.05 15.49
N MET A 52 1.14 -11.25 16.55
CA MET A 52 2.11 -10.16 16.75
C MET A 52 3.56 -10.63 16.68
N LYS A 53 3.86 -11.79 17.24
CA LYS A 53 5.22 -12.35 17.26
C LYS A 53 5.72 -12.76 15.87
N ASP A 54 4.82 -12.97 14.91
CA ASP A 54 5.14 -13.42 13.57
C ASP A 54 5.19 -12.26 12.55
N LEU A 55 4.87 -11.04 12.98
CA LEU A 55 4.95 -9.87 12.12
C LEU A 55 6.39 -9.44 11.90
N ASP A 56 6.62 -8.84 10.75
CA ASP A 56 7.93 -8.25 10.42
C ASP A 56 8.17 -7.03 11.31
N ASP A 57 9.20 -7.08 12.14
CA ASP A 57 9.62 -5.99 13.03
C ASP A 57 11.06 -5.53 12.74
N SER A 58 11.55 -5.77 11.53
CA SER A 58 12.90 -5.38 11.12
C SER A 58 13.12 -3.87 11.27
N HIS A 59 14.30 -3.51 11.79
CA HIS A 59 14.73 -2.11 11.95
C HIS A 59 15.68 -1.66 10.85
N GLU A 60 15.96 -2.53 9.89
CA GLU A 60 16.86 -2.24 8.78
C GLU A 60 16.09 -1.83 7.53
N ILE A 61 16.80 -1.16 6.60
CA ILE A 61 16.21 -0.82 5.31
C ILE A 61 15.88 -2.12 4.56
N PRO A 62 14.65 -2.30 4.09
CA PRO A 62 14.29 -3.50 3.33
C PRO A 62 15.21 -3.69 2.11
N THR A 63 15.70 -4.91 1.92
CA THR A 63 16.65 -5.24 0.86
C THR A 63 16.15 -4.83 -0.52
N LEU A 64 14.88 -5.07 -0.82
CA LEU A 64 14.30 -4.73 -2.11
C LEU A 64 14.31 -3.22 -2.40
N LEU A 65 14.05 -2.42 -1.37
CA LEU A 65 14.10 -0.96 -1.48
C LEU A 65 15.53 -0.49 -1.73
N LYS A 66 16.50 -1.06 -1.00
CA LYS A 66 17.92 -0.76 -1.16
C LYS A 66 18.41 -1.12 -2.56
N GLU A 67 18.01 -2.27 -3.08
CA GLU A 67 18.38 -2.71 -4.44
C GLU A 67 17.90 -1.72 -5.51
N HIS A 68 16.66 -1.26 -5.43
CA HIS A 68 16.14 -0.25 -6.36
C HIS A 68 16.91 1.07 -6.25
N TYR A 69 17.18 1.51 -5.02
CA TYR A 69 17.95 2.72 -4.78
C TYR A 69 19.35 2.64 -5.40
N GLU A 70 20.07 1.55 -5.19
CA GLU A 70 21.44 1.37 -5.69
C GLU A 70 21.49 1.29 -7.22
N LYS A 71 20.44 0.77 -7.86
CA LYS A 71 20.32 0.71 -9.32
C LYS A 71 19.88 2.05 -9.93
N GLY A 72 19.55 3.05 -9.12
CA GLY A 72 19.01 4.30 -9.61
C GLY A 72 17.57 4.22 -10.12
N GLU A 73 16.86 3.18 -9.76
CA GLU A 73 15.44 2.97 -10.09
C GLU A 73 14.58 3.65 -9.04
N LEU A 74 14.46 4.97 -9.12
CA LEU A 74 13.90 5.81 -8.06
C LEU A 74 12.42 6.14 -8.25
N GLY A 75 11.74 5.42 -9.14
CA GLY A 75 10.33 5.59 -9.39
C GLY A 75 10.03 6.47 -10.60
N VAL A 76 8.96 7.23 -10.52
CA VAL A 76 8.45 8.05 -11.62
C VAL A 76 9.50 9.03 -12.15
N LYS A 77 10.27 9.64 -11.28
CA LYS A 77 11.30 10.64 -11.65
C LYS A 77 12.45 10.07 -12.48
N THR A 78 12.71 8.76 -12.39
CA THR A 78 13.72 8.08 -13.18
C THR A 78 13.13 7.12 -14.22
N LYS A 79 11.82 7.16 -14.40
CA LYS A 79 11.05 6.34 -15.35
C LYS A 79 11.02 4.86 -14.99
N LYS A 80 11.55 4.46 -13.84
CA LYS A 80 11.52 3.09 -13.36
C LYS A 80 11.62 3.02 -11.84
N GLY A 81 10.80 2.19 -11.23
CA GLY A 81 10.81 1.83 -9.82
C GLY A 81 10.32 0.40 -9.70
N PHE A 82 9.32 0.16 -8.86
CA PHE A 82 8.63 -1.14 -8.81
C PHE A 82 7.87 -1.43 -10.10
N TYR A 83 7.52 -0.38 -10.83
CA TYR A 83 6.85 -0.45 -12.13
C TYR A 83 7.66 0.30 -13.18
N ASP A 84 7.34 0.04 -14.44
CA ASP A 84 7.93 0.75 -15.59
C ASP A 84 7.10 2.00 -15.90
N TYR A 85 7.77 3.14 -15.96
CA TYR A 85 7.17 4.44 -16.30
C TYR A 85 7.78 5.07 -17.56
N SER A 86 8.42 4.26 -18.40
CA SER A 86 8.98 4.72 -19.66
C SER A 86 7.89 5.07 -20.70
N ASN A 87 8.29 5.71 -21.79
CA ASN A 87 7.42 5.99 -22.94
C ASN A 87 6.13 6.74 -22.59
N GLY A 88 6.23 7.76 -21.74
CA GLY A 88 5.08 8.59 -21.35
C GLY A 88 4.21 8.01 -20.23
N LYS A 89 4.51 6.80 -19.77
CA LYS A 89 3.75 6.17 -18.68
C LYS A 89 3.83 6.93 -17.36
N ASP A 90 4.93 7.67 -17.14
CA ASP A 90 5.10 8.52 -15.97
C ASP A 90 4.03 9.61 -15.89
N LYS A 91 3.76 10.29 -17.00
CA LYS A 91 2.73 11.31 -17.09
C LYS A 91 1.33 10.72 -16.94
N GLU A 92 1.07 9.62 -17.64
CA GLU A 92 -0.20 8.90 -17.56
C GLU A 92 -0.49 8.44 -16.12
N ALA A 93 0.52 7.89 -15.45
CA ALA A 93 0.38 7.42 -14.06
C ALA A 93 0.10 8.58 -13.10
N THR A 94 0.79 9.71 -13.30
CA THR A 94 0.59 10.90 -12.46
C THR A 94 -0.81 11.47 -12.63
N GLU A 95 -1.27 11.61 -13.86
CA GLU A 95 -2.61 12.12 -14.18
C GLU A 95 -3.69 11.19 -13.62
N ARG A 96 -3.54 9.88 -13.83
CA ARG A 96 -4.46 8.87 -13.31
C ARG A 96 -4.54 8.91 -11.79
N ARG A 97 -3.40 8.99 -11.11
CA ARG A 97 -3.36 9.12 -9.65
C ARG A 97 -4.10 10.35 -9.18
N ASN A 98 -3.81 11.50 -9.77
CA ASN A 98 -4.41 12.78 -9.38
C ASN A 98 -5.93 12.76 -9.59
N GLU A 99 -6.37 12.23 -10.71
CA GLU A 99 -7.80 12.10 -11.02
C GLU A 99 -8.51 11.20 -10.01
N LYS A 100 -7.92 10.05 -9.70
CA LYS A 100 -8.49 9.12 -8.71
C LYS A 100 -8.56 9.72 -7.32
N LEU A 101 -7.50 10.40 -6.88
CA LEU A 101 -7.46 11.05 -5.57
C LEU A 101 -8.56 12.10 -5.47
N LEU A 102 -8.73 12.91 -6.51
CA LEU A 102 -9.77 13.94 -6.54
C LEU A 102 -11.18 13.33 -6.52
N LYS A 103 -11.40 12.27 -7.29
CA LYS A 103 -12.69 11.55 -7.30
C LYS A 103 -13.02 10.99 -5.93
N VAL A 104 -12.08 10.31 -5.28
CA VAL A 104 -12.28 9.73 -3.95
C VAL A 104 -12.56 10.84 -2.92
N PHE A 105 -11.76 11.89 -2.93
CA PHE A 105 -11.95 13.01 -2.02
C PHE A 105 -13.33 13.64 -2.20
N ASN A 106 -13.73 13.92 -3.44
CA ASN A 106 -15.02 14.52 -3.74
C ASN A 106 -16.19 13.61 -3.32
N ALA A 107 -16.03 12.30 -3.52
CA ALA A 107 -17.08 11.34 -3.17
C ALA A 107 -17.30 11.22 -1.66
N LEU A 108 -16.22 11.26 -0.87
CA LEU A 108 -16.27 11.00 0.57
C LEU A 108 -16.33 12.25 1.43
N TYR A 109 -15.66 13.31 1.02
CA TYR A 109 -15.41 14.46 1.91
C TYR A 109 -15.87 15.80 1.38
N LYS A 110 -16.23 15.90 0.11
CA LYS A 110 -16.70 17.18 -0.42
C LYS A 110 -18.06 17.51 0.16
N THR A 111 -18.12 18.61 0.86
CA THR A 111 -19.36 19.15 1.40
C THR A 111 -20.03 20.04 0.34
N LEU A 112 -21.29 19.83 0.13
CA LEU A 112 -22.08 20.63 -0.81
C LEU A 112 -22.75 21.78 -0.11
#